data_5fbcae8a879fa9e0ae4ee664fe64f82b
#
_entry.id   5fbcae8a879fa9e0ae4ee664fe64f82b
#
_cell.length_a   1.000
_cell.length_b   1.000
_cell.length_c   1.000
_cell.angle_alpha   90.00
_cell.angle_beta   90.00
_cell.angle_gamma   90.00
#
_symmetry.space_group_name_H-M   'P 1'
#
loop_
_entity.id
_entity.type
_entity.pdbx_description
1 polymer ?
#
loop_
_entity_poly.entity_id
_entity_poly.type
_entity_poly.pdbx_seq_one_letter_code
_entity_poly.pdbx_strand_id
1 'polypeptide(L)'
;MKKLLLFVGVALFATGSLAGAQEVRSELADYIPDISLDMRGSYRIDSEYKSGRFTGDDLYLDINGYISPNFSYSFNHRIASTYYGKASGFDATNWLTLTYETDNFAITAGKDALLMGSFEYDAYDLDAYFEMNSPFYNDFDCWQWGASAAWYPAEDHELIFQVAKSPVAAESMEQVSLALAWRGAWDCYESYWTANMWQYDTKAFTKAFNSGNRFTFGGLVIDLDLMFRFNHPEEENWGFTGIFAPSYTFGEWGRIFTKAGWDKETDNCFFGGGFEYFPLKDNKDVRFHIAYTHNDYTIGDMVCLGLTWKMNLTGNIKKLFGATED
;
A
#
# COMPACT_ATOMS: atom_id res chain seq x y z
N MET A 1 -5.28 -25.01 -10.79
CA MET A 1 -6.55 -25.44 -10.16
C MET A 1 -6.52 -26.87 -9.63
N LYS A 2 -6.17 -27.91 -10.40
CA LYS A 2 -6.17 -29.30 -9.86
C LYS A 2 -5.18 -29.57 -8.72
N LYS A 3 -4.02 -28.87 -8.63
CA LYS A 3 -3.03 -29.05 -7.55
C LYS A 3 -3.40 -28.31 -6.27
N LEU A 4 -4.11 -27.17 -6.35
CA LEU A 4 -4.62 -26.45 -5.18
C LEU A 4 -5.72 -27.24 -4.47
N LEU A 5 -6.61 -27.88 -5.25
CA LEU A 5 -7.63 -28.79 -4.74
C LEU A 5 -7.02 -30.09 -4.14
N LEU A 6 -5.83 -30.50 -4.60
CA LEU A 6 -5.13 -31.66 -4.06
C LEU A 6 -4.56 -31.35 -2.66
N PHE A 7 -4.07 -30.13 -2.40
CA PHE A 7 -3.57 -29.71 -1.08
C PHE A 7 -4.69 -29.66 -0.03
N VAL A 8 -5.85 -29.14 -0.39
CA VAL A 8 -7.04 -29.13 0.49
C VAL A 8 -7.59 -30.56 0.68
N GLY A 9 -7.47 -31.44 -0.33
CA GLY A 9 -7.94 -32.82 -0.26
C GLY A 9 -7.04 -33.75 0.59
N VAL A 10 -5.72 -33.52 0.63
CA VAL A 10 -4.79 -34.31 1.43
C VAL A 10 -4.93 -34.07 2.94
N ALA A 11 -5.32 -32.83 3.34
CA ALA A 11 -5.61 -32.53 4.73
C ALA A 11 -6.85 -33.26 5.30
N LEU A 12 -7.75 -33.78 4.44
CA LEU A 12 -8.97 -34.47 4.83
C LEU A 12 -8.81 -35.99 5.00
N PHE A 13 -7.70 -36.60 4.58
CA PHE A 13 -7.51 -38.06 4.61
C PHE A 13 -6.45 -38.57 5.61
N ALA A 14 -5.78 -37.69 6.36
CA ALA A 14 -4.80 -38.08 7.38
C ALA A 14 -5.44 -38.31 8.78
N THR A 15 -6.43 -39.18 8.86
CA THR A 15 -6.98 -39.64 10.16
C THR A 15 -6.26 -40.92 10.67
N GLY A 16 -4.97 -40.85 10.82
CA GLY A 16 -4.18 -41.90 11.41
C GLY A 16 -3.51 -41.46 12.71
N SER A 17 -4.07 -41.86 13.85
CA SER A 17 -3.70 -41.57 15.24
C SER A 17 -3.85 -40.09 15.68
N LEU A 18 -4.60 -39.88 16.77
CA LEU A 18 -4.92 -38.55 17.33
C LEU A 18 -3.67 -37.72 17.69
N ALA A 19 -2.57 -38.34 18.11
CA ALA A 19 -1.33 -37.62 18.46
C ALA A 19 -0.55 -37.14 17.21
N GLY A 20 -0.42 -37.94 16.16
CA GLY A 20 0.22 -37.52 14.92
C GLY A 20 -0.61 -36.52 14.13
N ALA A 21 -1.94 -36.56 14.27
CA ALA A 21 -2.82 -35.57 13.66
C ALA A 21 -2.72 -34.16 14.30
N GLN A 22 -2.39 -34.11 15.57
CA GLN A 22 -2.22 -32.83 16.30
C GLN A 22 -0.88 -32.16 15.97
N GLU A 23 0.18 -32.95 15.82
CA GLU A 23 1.51 -32.48 15.42
C GLU A 23 1.51 -31.95 13.95
N VAL A 24 0.94 -32.73 13.03
CA VAL A 24 0.73 -32.29 11.63
C VAL A 24 -0.19 -31.07 11.52
N ARG A 25 -1.18 -30.93 12.40
CA ARG A 25 -2.07 -29.74 12.44
C ARG A 25 -1.34 -28.48 12.91
N SER A 26 -0.41 -28.59 13.89
CA SER A 26 0.39 -27.43 14.32
C SER A 26 1.35 -26.95 13.22
N GLU A 27 2.02 -27.87 12.54
CA GLU A 27 2.89 -27.53 11.39
C GLU A 27 2.10 -26.93 10.21
N LEU A 28 0.86 -27.37 9.96
CA LEU A 28 0.02 -26.82 8.91
C LEU A 28 -0.57 -25.45 9.28
N ALA A 29 -0.66 -25.11 10.54
CA ALA A 29 -1.19 -23.82 10.99
C ALA A 29 -0.33 -22.64 10.49
N ASP A 30 1.00 -22.85 10.40
CA ASP A 30 1.95 -21.85 9.93
C ASP A 30 1.81 -21.52 8.42
N TYR A 31 1.15 -22.41 7.67
CA TYR A 31 0.91 -22.27 6.24
C TYR A 31 -0.53 -21.84 5.89
N ILE A 32 -1.38 -21.62 6.90
CA ILE A 32 -2.72 -21.08 6.67
C ILE A 32 -2.55 -19.59 6.28
N PRO A 33 -3.02 -19.17 5.10
CA PRO A 33 -2.87 -17.79 4.70
C PRO A 33 -3.64 -16.83 5.60
N ASP A 34 -3.09 -15.66 5.80
CA ASP A 34 -3.83 -14.53 6.33
C ASP A 34 -4.70 -13.96 5.23
N ILE A 35 -6.00 -13.94 5.48
CA ILE A 35 -7.01 -13.45 4.54
C ILE A 35 -7.78 -12.33 5.20
N SER A 36 -7.82 -11.17 4.57
CA SER A 36 -8.69 -10.07 4.99
C SER A 36 -9.59 -9.58 3.86
N LEU A 37 -10.72 -9.04 4.26
CA LEU A 37 -11.61 -8.28 3.39
C LEU A 37 -11.69 -6.87 3.96
N ASP A 38 -11.08 -5.92 3.28
CA ASP A 38 -10.89 -4.58 3.76
C ASP A 38 -11.83 -3.63 3.02
N MET A 39 -12.60 -2.85 3.76
CA MET A 39 -13.61 -1.98 3.18
C MET A 39 -13.58 -0.57 3.77
N ARG A 40 -13.95 0.39 2.95
CA ARG A 40 -14.21 1.77 3.33
C ARG A 40 -15.48 2.27 2.67
N GLY A 41 -16.28 2.97 3.44
CA GLY A 41 -17.46 3.66 2.93
C GLY A 41 -17.65 4.99 3.64
N SER A 42 -18.19 5.97 2.94
CA SER A 42 -18.35 7.31 3.47
C SER A 42 -19.64 8.00 3.00
N TYR A 43 -20.04 9.00 3.76
CA TYR A 43 -20.95 10.03 3.32
C TYR A 43 -20.11 11.26 2.94
N ARG A 44 -20.22 11.71 1.70
CA ARG A 44 -19.42 12.78 1.14
C ARG A 44 -20.26 13.97 0.74
N ILE A 45 -19.74 15.16 1.02
CA ILE A 45 -20.26 16.45 0.51
C ILE A 45 -19.09 17.12 -0.19
N ASP A 46 -19.21 17.34 -1.47
CA ASP A 46 -18.19 17.99 -2.29
C ASP A 46 -18.69 19.28 -2.93
N SER A 47 -17.76 20.12 -3.37
CA SER A 47 -18.05 21.42 -3.97
C SER A 47 -18.75 21.30 -5.33
N GLU A 48 -18.53 20.20 -6.05
CA GLU A 48 -19.09 19.96 -7.38
C GLU A 48 -20.59 19.69 -7.32
N TYR A 49 -21.01 18.75 -6.46
CA TYR A 49 -22.41 18.30 -6.41
C TYR A 49 -23.28 19.11 -5.43
N LYS A 50 -22.67 19.81 -4.46
CA LYS A 50 -23.36 20.60 -3.41
C LYS A 50 -24.41 19.81 -2.64
N SER A 51 -24.38 18.49 -2.74
CA SER A 51 -25.30 17.55 -2.07
C SER A 51 -24.54 16.38 -1.52
N GLY A 52 -24.97 15.90 -0.36
CA GLY A 52 -24.33 14.73 0.25
C GLY A 52 -24.76 13.43 -0.43
N ARG A 53 -23.83 12.48 -0.52
CA ARG A 53 -24.08 11.14 -1.03
C ARG A 53 -23.33 10.07 -0.22
N PHE A 54 -23.93 8.89 -0.13
CA PHE A 54 -23.23 7.71 0.37
C PHE A 54 -22.44 7.07 -0.76
N THR A 55 -21.19 6.68 -0.46
CA THR A 55 -20.32 5.97 -1.38
C THR A 55 -19.73 4.74 -0.69
N GLY A 56 -19.59 3.64 -1.45
CA GLY A 56 -18.66 2.57 -1.10
C GLY A 56 -17.32 2.97 -1.71
N ASP A 57 -16.39 3.40 -0.87
CA ASP A 57 -15.14 3.98 -1.36
C ASP A 57 -14.26 2.91 -1.95
N ASP A 58 -13.93 1.89 -1.17
CA ASP A 58 -13.04 0.81 -1.54
C ASP A 58 -13.43 -0.51 -0.90
N LEU A 59 -13.15 -1.60 -1.61
CA LEU A 59 -13.27 -2.96 -1.12
C LEU A 59 -12.13 -3.80 -1.70
N TYR A 60 -11.26 -4.32 -0.84
CA TYR A 60 -10.09 -5.12 -1.18
C TYR A 60 -10.17 -6.52 -0.59
N LEU A 61 -9.65 -7.49 -1.33
CA LEU A 61 -9.30 -8.82 -0.83
C LEU A 61 -7.79 -8.89 -0.72
N ASP A 62 -7.30 -9.19 0.48
CA ASP A 62 -5.88 -9.37 0.77
C ASP A 62 -5.61 -10.81 1.21
N ILE A 63 -4.57 -11.43 0.66
CA ILE A 63 -4.19 -12.81 0.97
C ILE A 63 -2.67 -12.88 1.07
N ASN A 64 -2.15 -13.16 2.25
CA ASN A 64 -0.73 -13.28 2.50
C ASN A 64 -0.43 -14.65 3.11
N GLY A 65 0.73 -15.24 2.79
CA GLY A 65 1.09 -16.53 3.37
C GLY A 65 2.46 -17.02 2.95
N TYR A 66 2.82 -18.18 3.50
CA TYR A 66 4.08 -18.85 3.25
C TYR A 66 3.85 -20.14 2.46
N ILE A 67 4.74 -20.45 1.53
CA ILE A 67 4.85 -21.73 0.84
C ILE A 67 5.87 -22.61 1.57
N SER A 68 6.90 -22.00 2.15
CA SER A 68 7.94 -22.58 2.97
C SER A 68 8.56 -21.50 3.86
N PRO A 69 9.43 -21.82 4.83
CA PRO A 69 10.04 -20.81 5.71
C PRO A 69 10.70 -19.62 4.99
N ASN A 70 11.22 -19.84 3.78
CA ASN A 70 11.91 -18.82 3.01
C ASN A 70 11.09 -18.30 1.80
N PHE A 71 9.91 -18.86 1.53
CA PHE A 71 9.06 -18.43 0.42
C PHE A 71 7.72 -17.96 0.92
N SER A 72 7.43 -16.69 0.70
CA SER A 72 6.14 -16.05 0.95
C SER A 72 5.48 -15.58 -0.34
N TYR A 73 4.19 -15.40 -0.27
CA TYR A 73 3.40 -14.78 -1.34
C TYR A 73 2.46 -13.73 -0.75
N SER A 74 2.17 -12.73 -1.55
CA SER A 74 1.20 -11.70 -1.20
C SER A 74 0.32 -11.39 -2.42
N PHE A 75 -0.96 -11.21 -2.16
CA PHE A 75 -1.96 -10.89 -3.17
C PHE A 75 -2.95 -9.88 -2.62
N ASN A 76 -3.12 -8.75 -3.33
CA ASN A 76 -4.13 -7.76 -3.02
C ASN A 76 -4.93 -7.45 -4.28
N HIS A 77 -6.24 -7.58 -4.18
CA HIS A 77 -7.14 -7.37 -5.31
C HIS A 77 -8.25 -6.39 -4.93
N ARG A 78 -8.38 -5.38 -5.72
CA ARG A 78 -9.43 -4.37 -5.61
C ARG A 78 -10.72 -4.90 -6.23
N ILE A 79 -11.67 -5.30 -5.37
CA ILE A 79 -12.98 -5.81 -5.78
C ILE A 79 -13.84 -4.64 -6.29
N ALA A 80 -13.77 -3.50 -5.60
CA ALA A 80 -14.45 -2.28 -5.98
C ALA A 80 -13.68 -1.06 -5.48
N SER A 81 -13.69 0.02 -6.25
CA SER A 81 -13.19 1.32 -5.84
C SER A 81 -13.93 2.43 -6.58
N THR A 82 -14.21 3.50 -5.87
CA THR A 82 -14.76 4.72 -6.47
C THR A 82 -13.70 5.50 -7.24
N TYR A 83 -12.45 5.43 -6.81
CA TYR A 83 -11.35 6.23 -7.38
C TYR A 83 -10.77 5.64 -8.66
N TYR A 84 -10.63 4.32 -8.73
CA TYR A 84 -9.98 3.63 -9.84
C TYR A 84 -10.94 3.20 -10.95
N GLY A 85 -12.22 3.56 -10.86
CA GLY A 85 -13.20 3.18 -11.86
C GLY A 85 -13.44 1.66 -11.95
N LYS A 86 -13.84 1.19 -13.14
CA LYS A 86 -14.12 -0.23 -13.40
C LYS A 86 -12.86 -0.92 -13.93
N ALA A 87 -11.92 -1.22 -13.07
CA ALA A 87 -10.81 -2.10 -13.41
C ALA A 87 -11.24 -3.57 -13.35
N SER A 88 -10.61 -4.45 -14.10
CA SER A 88 -10.89 -5.89 -14.11
C SER A 88 -9.61 -6.69 -14.27
N GLY A 89 -9.63 -7.95 -13.83
CA GLY A 89 -8.50 -8.85 -13.97
C GLY A 89 -7.25 -8.31 -13.28
N PHE A 90 -6.13 -8.31 -14.00
CA PHE A 90 -4.86 -7.86 -13.43
C PHE A 90 -4.77 -6.35 -13.21
N ASP A 91 -5.60 -5.53 -13.86
CA ASP A 91 -5.62 -4.09 -13.62
C ASP A 91 -6.21 -3.77 -12.24
N ALA A 92 -7.13 -4.60 -11.75
CA ALA A 92 -7.68 -4.50 -10.40
C ALA A 92 -6.80 -5.15 -9.32
N THR A 93 -5.70 -5.81 -9.70
CA THR A 93 -4.74 -6.39 -8.76
C THR A 93 -3.67 -5.36 -8.46
N ASN A 94 -3.58 -4.92 -7.21
CA ASN A 94 -2.52 -4.01 -6.77
C ASN A 94 -1.20 -4.78 -6.74
N TRP A 95 -1.13 -5.87 -5.98
CA TRP A 95 0.06 -6.73 -5.99
C TRP A 95 -0.28 -8.21 -6.05
N LEU A 96 0.61 -8.95 -6.67
CA LEU A 96 0.66 -10.40 -6.74
C LEU A 96 2.12 -10.79 -6.79
N THR A 97 2.71 -11.10 -5.65
CA THR A 97 4.14 -11.31 -5.50
C THR A 97 4.49 -12.68 -4.95
N LEU A 98 5.66 -13.15 -5.32
CA LEU A 98 6.35 -14.27 -4.71
C LEU A 98 7.71 -13.75 -4.24
N THR A 99 8.02 -13.95 -2.96
CA THR A 99 9.26 -13.51 -2.33
C THR A 99 10.05 -14.70 -1.79
N TYR A 100 11.33 -14.76 -2.12
CA TYR A 100 12.32 -15.58 -1.45
C TYR A 100 13.14 -14.71 -0.52
N GLU A 101 13.21 -15.05 0.76
CA GLU A 101 13.87 -14.25 1.79
C GLU A 101 14.78 -15.08 2.66
N THR A 102 15.88 -14.45 3.06
CA THR A 102 16.88 -14.95 4.02
C THR A 102 17.22 -13.82 4.99
N ASP A 103 18.05 -14.11 6.00
CA ASP A 103 18.48 -13.10 6.99
C ASP A 103 19.18 -11.88 6.36
N ASN A 104 19.78 -12.04 5.17
CA ASN A 104 20.63 -11.01 4.57
C ASN A 104 20.07 -10.39 3.28
N PHE A 105 19.14 -11.06 2.63
CA PHE A 105 18.56 -10.56 1.37
C PHE A 105 17.19 -11.15 1.07
N ALA A 106 16.41 -10.42 0.27
CA ALA A 106 15.18 -10.91 -0.33
C ALA A 106 15.17 -10.68 -1.84
N ILE A 107 14.44 -11.54 -2.56
CA ILE A 107 14.15 -11.39 -3.99
C ILE A 107 12.65 -11.53 -4.16
N THR A 108 12.02 -10.51 -4.69
CA THR A 108 10.58 -10.48 -4.98
C THR A 108 10.34 -10.40 -6.48
N ALA A 109 9.38 -11.16 -6.99
CA ALA A 109 8.96 -11.09 -8.38
C ALA A 109 7.43 -11.14 -8.47
N GLY A 110 6.88 -10.39 -9.44
CA GLY A 110 5.45 -10.32 -9.66
C GLY A 110 4.97 -8.92 -10.04
N LYS A 111 3.69 -8.65 -9.80
CA LYS A 111 3.14 -7.28 -9.83
C LYS A 111 3.28 -6.69 -8.44
N ASP A 112 3.85 -5.49 -8.35
CA ASP A 112 4.13 -4.82 -7.08
C ASP A 112 4.16 -3.31 -7.24
N ALA A 113 4.23 -2.59 -6.13
CA ALA A 113 4.43 -1.16 -6.13
C ALA A 113 5.82 -0.79 -6.63
N LEU A 114 5.90 0.26 -7.43
CA LEU A 114 7.17 0.91 -7.73
C LEU A 114 7.72 1.59 -6.47
N LEU A 115 9.03 1.52 -6.30
CA LEU A 115 9.72 2.19 -5.20
C LEU A 115 9.74 3.70 -5.45
N MET A 116 8.97 4.45 -4.68
CA MET A 116 8.75 5.89 -4.92
C MET A 116 9.49 6.80 -3.94
N GLY A 117 10.05 6.26 -2.84
CA GLY A 117 10.79 7.06 -1.86
C GLY A 117 9.97 8.15 -1.18
N SER A 118 8.70 7.87 -0.92
CA SER A 118 7.75 8.78 -0.30
C SER A 118 6.81 8.01 0.62
N PHE A 119 6.53 8.53 1.80
CA PHE A 119 5.55 7.95 2.71
C PHE A 119 4.11 8.13 2.23
N GLU A 120 3.84 9.06 1.31
CA GLU A 120 2.56 9.14 0.62
C GLU A 120 2.27 7.86 -0.18
N TYR A 121 3.27 7.33 -0.90
CA TYR A 121 3.15 6.10 -1.70
C TYR A 121 3.28 4.81 -0.88
N ASP A 122 3.82 4.90 0.32
CA ASP A 122 3.96 3.76 1.23
C ASP A 122 2.67 3.50 2.03
N ALA A 123 1.72 4.43 1.99
CA ALA A 123 0.43 4.29 2.64
C ALA A 123 -0.46 3.28 1.89
N TYR A 124 -1.10 2.38 2.64
CA TYR A 124 -2.11 1.50 2.07
C TYR A 124 -3.30 2.32 1.58
N ASP A 125 -3.79 2.04 0.38
CA ASP A 125 -4.86 2.80 -0.27
C ASP A 125 -6.08 3.02 0.63
N LEU A 126 -6.48 2.00 1.39
CA LEU A 126 -7.59 2.08 2.32
C LEU A 126 -7.37 3.10 3.45
N ASP A 127 -6.13 3.42 3.77
CA ASP A 127 -5.71 4.38 4.80
C ASP A 127 -5.49 5.78 4.23
N ALA A 128 -5.46 5.90 2.90
CA ALA A 128 -5.28 7.16 2.20
C ALA A 128 -6.61 7.92 2.02
N TYR A 129 -6.51 9.22 2.00
CA TYR A 129 -7.61 10.12 1.58
C TYR A 129 -7.19 10.72 0.23
N PHE A 130 -7.63 10.10 -0.86
CA PHE A 130 -7.16 10.39 -2.22
C PHE A 130 -7.23 11.88 -2.59
N GLU A 131 -8.24 12.57 -2.12
CA GLU A 131 -8.41 14.00 -2.38
C GLU A 131 -7.39 14.88 -1.62
N MET A 132 -6.63 14.29 -0.68
CA MET A 132 -5.50 14.93 -0.01
C MET A 132 -4.15 14.52 -0.61
N ASN A 133 -4.14 13.61 -1.59
CA ASN A 133 -2.90 13.16 -2.20
C ASN A 133 -2.45 14.14 -3.29
N SER A 134 -1.15 14.09 -3.58
CA SER A 134 -0.57 14.90 -4.63
C SER A 134 -1.19 14.57 -6.00
N PRO A 135 -1.28 15.53 -6.93
CA PRO A 135 -1.65 15.23 -8.31
C PRO A 135 -0.80 14.13 -8.90
N PHE A 136 0.50 14.15 -8.62
CA PHE A 136 1.43 13.11 -9.07
C PHE A 136 1.06 11.72 -8.55
N TYR A 137 0.64 11.58 -7.29
CA TYR A 137 0.13 10.30 -6.76
C TYR A 137 -1.10 9.81 -7.52
N ASN A 138 -2.04 10.71 -7.78
CA ASN A 138 -3.33 10.35 -8.36
C ASN A 138 -3.22 9.89 -9.83
N ASP A 139 -2.23 10.41 -10.57
CA ASP A 139 -2.03 10.12 -12.00
C ASP A 139 -1.01 9.01 -12.26
N PHE A 140 -0.22 8.63 -11.27
CA PHE A 140 0.89 7.71 -11.44
C PHE A 140 0.50 6.27 -11.14
N ASP A 141 0.41 5.42 -12.18
CA ASP A 141 0.16 3.98 -11.98
C ASP A 141 1.41 3.28 -11.40
N CYS A 142 1.44 3.18 -10.08
CA CYS A 142 2.57 2.58 -9.35
C CYS A 142 2.56 1.06 -9.33
N TRP A 143 1.49 0.37 -9.73
CA TRP A 143 1.36 -1.09 -9.65
C TRP A 143 1.86 -1.77 -10.92
N GLN A 144 3.13 -2.16 -10.96
CA GLN A 144 3.77 -2.65 -12.17
C GLN A 144 4.35 -4.06 -12.02
N TRP A 145 4.41 -4.80 -13.14
CA TRP A 145 5.09 -6.08 -13.21
C TRP A 145 6.60 -5.89 -13.18
N GLY A 146 7.29 -6.68 -12.34
CA GLY A 146 8.73 -6.57 -12.22
C GLY A 146 9.35 -7.54 -11.24
N ALA A 147 10.55 -7.20 -10.81
CA ALA A 147 11.28 -7.89 -9.77
C ALA A 147 12.13 -6.90 -8.98
N SER A 148 12.36 -7.21 -7.71
CA SER A 148 13.26 -6.46 -6.84
C SER A 148 14.19 -7.40 -6.07
N ALA A 149 15.34 -6.88 -5.68
CA ALA A 149 16.28 -7.51 -4.78
C ALA A 149 16.62 -6.55 -3.66
N ALA A 150 16.40 -6.97 -2.43
CA ALA A 150 16.72 -6.23 -1.22
C ALA A 150 17.94 -6.85 -0.54
N TRP A 151 18.81 -6.03 -0.01
CA TRP A 151 19.94 -6.39 0.83
C TRP A 151 19.81 -5.69 2.18
N TYR A 152 20.01 -6.45 3.25
CA TYR A 152 19.91 -5.99 4.64
C TYR A 152 21.33 -5.84 5.23
N PRO A 153 22.00 -4.68 5.06
CA PRO A 153 23.37 -4.45 5.51
C PRO A 153 23.49 -4.37 7.04
N ALA A 154 22.43 -4.01 7.71
CA ALA A 154 22.30 -3.91 9.16
C ALA A 154 20.83 -4.05 9.56
N GLU A 155 20.58 -4.24 10.86
CA GLU A 155 19.24 -4.16 11.44
C GLU A 155 18.63 -2.80 11.09
N ASP A 156 17.34 -2.78 10.74
CA ASP A 156 16.59 -1.58 10.34
C ASP A 156 17.13 -0.82 9.10
N HIS A 157 18.00 -1.45 8.29
CA HIS A 157 18.52 -0.86 7.06
C HIS A 157 18.34 -1.79 5.87
N GLU A 158 17.81 -1.25 4.79
CA GLU A 158 17.54 -1.96 3.57
C GLU A 158 17.98 -1.16 2.34
N LEU A 159 18.69 -1.84 1.42
CA LEU A 159 19.01 -1.32 0.10
C LEU A 159 18.30 -2.18 -0.94
N ILE A 160 17.41 -1.57 -1.76
CA ILE A 160 16.58 -2.29 -2.72
C ILE A 160 16.89 -1.82 -4.13
N PHE A 161 17.11 -2.77 -5.03
CA PHE A 161 17.14 -2.54 -6.46
C PHE A 161 15.89 -3.15 -7.10
N GLN A 162 15.19 -2.38 -7.94
CA GLN A 162 13.97 -2.83 -8.63
C GLN A 162 14.08 -2.60 -10.13
N VAL A 163 13.59 -3.57 -10.90
CA VAL A 163 13.35 -3.49 -12.34
C VAL A 163 11.90 -3.83 -12.59
N ALA A 164 11.16 -2.93 -13.23
CA ALA A 164 9.74 -3.13 -13.51
C ALA A 164 9.34 -2.54 -14.86
N LYS A 165 8.09 -2.75 -15.27
CA LYS A 165 7.50 -2.02 -16.40
C LYS A 165 7.46 -0.53 -16.07
N SER A 166 7.70 0.32 -17.04
CA SER A 166 7.64 1.77 -16.84
C SER A 166 6.18 2.26 -16.72
N PRO A 167 5.87 3.06 -15.70
CA PRO A 167 4.53 3.63 -15.51
C PRO A 167 4.19 4.76 -16.47
N VAL A 168 5.22 5.37 -17.08
CA VAL A 168 5.09 6.52 -18.02
C VAL A 168 5.22 6.10 -19.48
N ALA A 169 5.27 4.80 -19.75
CA ALA A 169 5.35 4.26 -21.11
C ALA A 169 3.98 4.28 -21.78
N ALA A 170 3.95 4.57 -23.09
CA ALA A 170 2.74 4.34 -23.88
C ALA A 170 2.31 2.87 -23.81
N GLU A 171 1.02 2.58 -23.80
CA GLU A 171 0.47 1.22 -23.65
C GLU A 171 1.04 0.18 -24.65
N SER A 172 1.47 0.65 -25.83
CA SER A 172 2.02 -0.19 -26.90
C SER A 172 3.51 -0.50 -26.77
N MET A 173 4.20 0.01 -25.73
CA MET A 173 5.66 -0.06 -25.61
C MET A 173 6.05 -0.83 -24.35
N GLU A 174 6.92 -1.82 -24.53
CA GLU A 174 7.59 -2.53 -23.43
C GLU A 174 8.80 -1.72 -22.96
N GLN A 175 8.58 -0.80 -22.06
CA GLN A 175 9.60 0.06 -21.49
C GLN A 175 9.85 -0.25 -20.03
N VAL A 176 11.05 0.05 -19.53
CA VAL A 176 11.51 -0.34 -18.22
C VAL A 176 11.57 0.82 -17.25
N SER A 177 11.32 0.51 -15.99
CA SER A 177 11.60 1.32 -14.82
C SER A 177 12.74 0.69 -14.05
N LEU A 178 13.67 1.53 -13.60
CA LEU A 178 14.76 1.15 -12.70
C LEU A 178 14.65 2.00 -11.44
N ALA A 179 14.79 1.38 -10.27
CA ALA A 179 14.84 2.09 -9.00
C ALA A 179 15.96 1.54 -8.11
N LEU A 180 16.61 2.44 -7.41
CA LEU A 180 17.47 2.14 -6.27
C LEU A 180 16.87 2.84 -5.06
N ALA A 181 16.52 2.09 -4.04
CA ALA A 181 15.94 2.63 -2.82
C ALA A 181 16.83 2.33 -1.62
N TRP A 182 16.80 3.23 -0.66
CA TRP A 182 17.33 3.02 0.67
C TRP A 182 16.25 3.33 1.70
N ARG A 183 15.99 2.35 2.58
CA ARG A 183 15.19 2.51 3.80
C ARG A 183 16.11 2.36 4.99
N GLY A 184 15.93 3.22 5.98
CA GLY A 184 16.66 3.15 7.22
C GLY A 184 15.85 3.73 8.37
N ALA A 185 15.95 3.14 9.55
CA ALA A 185 15.31 3.61 10.75
C ALA A 185 16.32 3.81 11.88
N TRP A 186 16.14 4.87 12.67
CA TRP A 186 16.89 5.22 13.84
C TRP A 186 15.97 5.83 14.90
N ASP A 187 15.89 5.31 16.06
CA ASP A 187 15.10 5.82 17.20
C ASP A 187 13.80 6.56 16.80
N CYS A 188 13.93 7.84 16.47
CA CYS A 188 12.80 8.72 16.14
C CYS A 188 12.74 9.14 14.67
N TYR A 189 13.61 8.62 13.80
CA TYR A 189 13.71 9.00 12.40
C TYR A 189 13.72 7.79 11.49
N GLU A 190 12.89 7.81 10.45
CA GLU A 190 12.88 6.84 9.35
C GLU A 190 13.11 7.58 8.03
N SER A 191 13.91 6.97 7.16
CA SER A 191 14.15 7.45 5.80
C SER A 191 13.63 6.44 4.78
N TYR A 192 13.09 6.96 3.68
CA TYR A 192 12.78 6.20 2.48
C TYR A 192 13.17 7.04 1.27
N TRP A 193 14.35 6.79 0.71
CA TRP A 193 14.89 7.57 -0.40
C TRP A 193 15.04 6.71 -1.64
N THR A 194 14.74 7.28 -2.82
CA THR A 194 14.90 6.58 -4.09
C THR A 194 15.55 7.42 -5.15
N ALA A 195 16.29 6.74 -6.02
CA ALA A 195 16.70 7.25 -7.32
C ALA A 195 16.03 6.39 -8.39
N ASN A 196 15.21 7.02 -9.24
CA ASN A 196 14.39 6.35 -10.23
C ASN A 196 14.75 6.77 -11.65
N MET A 197 14.55 5.85 -12.59
CA MET A 197 14.65 6.09 -14.03
C MET A 197 13.45 5.41 -14.69
N TRP A 198 12.52 6.18 -15.25
CA TRP A 198 11.33 5.68 -15.95
C TRP A 198 11.48 5.94 -17.44
N GLN A 199 11.56 4.89 -18.22
CA GLN A 199 11.68 5.01 -19.66
C GLN A 199 10.34 5.42 -20.27
N TYR A 200 10.27 6.52 -21.01
CA TYR A 200 9.06 6.97 -21.70
C TYR A 200 9.17 6.88 -23.23
N ASP A 201 10.39 6.74 -23.75
CA ASP A 201 10.67 6.50 -25.17
C ASP A 201 11.88 5.58 -25.29
N THR A 202 12.18 5.06 -26.47
CA THR A 202 13.23 4.06 -26.74
C THR A 202 14.62 4.44 -26.19
N LYS A 203 14.92 5.73 -26.05
CA LYS A 203 16.21 6.24 -25.53
C LYS A 203 16.04 7.34 -24.47
N ALA A 204 14.81 7.62 -24.04
CA ALA A 204 14.54 8.74 -23.15
C ALA A 204 13.96 8.25 -21.80
N PHE A 205 14.44 8.85 -20.72
CA PHE A 205 14.08 8.51 -19.35
C PHE A 205 13.72 9.77 -18.58
N THR A 206 12.60 9.75 -17.89
CA THR A 206 12.35 10.60 -16.74
C THR A 206 13.24 10.09 -15.60
N LYS A 207 13.98 10.97 -14.97
CA LYS A 207 14.78 10.68 -13.78
C LYS A 207 14.11 11.30 -12.57
N ALA A 208 14.02 10.58 -11.47
CA ALA A 208 13.51 11.14 -10.24
C ALA A 208 14.44 10.84 -9.07
N PHE A 209 14.48 11.78 -8.14
CA PHE A 209 15.05 11.59 -6.81
C PHE A 209 14.00 11.96 -5.80
N ASN A 210 13.64 11.01 -4.95
CA ASN A 210 12.61 11.19 -3.95
C ASN A 210 13.19 10.94 -2.56
N SER A 211 12.73 11.70 -1.58
CA SER A 211 13.22 11.68 -0.21
C SER A 211 12.05 11.76 0.76
N GLY A 212 11.59 10.60 1.22
CA GLY A 212 10.65 10.46 2.32
C GLY A 212 11.37 10.46 3.65
N ASN A 213 10.92 11.27 4.59
CA ASN A 213 11.48 11.41 5.92
C ASN A 213 10.35 11.40 6.94
N ARG A 214 10.40 10.46 7.88
CA ARG A 214 9.42 10.33 8.97
C ARG A 214 10.10 10.59 10.30
N PHE A 215 9.46 11.42 11.11
CA PHE A 215 9.89 11.71 12.49
C PHE A 215 8.80 11.26 13.45
N THR A 216 9.15 10.44 14.45
CA THR A 216 8.22 9.91 15.44
C THR A 216 8.62 10.35 16.85
N PHE A 217 7.72 11.04 17.54
CA PHE A 217 7.91 11.53 18.92
C PHE A 217 6.71 11.14 19.78
N GLY A 218 6.75 9.94 20.33
CA GLY A 218 5.62 9.36 21.05
C GLY A 218 4.40 9.19 20.13
N GLY A 219 3.30 9.87 20.41
CA GLY A 219 2.10 9.85 19.56
C GLY A 219 2.16 10.74 18.31
N LEU A 220 3.15 11.62 18.20
CA LEU A 220 3.33 12.52 17.05
C LEU A 220 4.17 11.85 15.98
N VAL A 221 3.64 11.79 14.76
CA VAL A 221 4.36 11.39 13.54
C VAL A 221 4.32 12.55 12.56
N ILE A 222 5.45 12.86 11.95
CA ILE A 222 5.58 13.90 10.92
C ILE A 222 6.24 13.28 9.70
N ASP A 223 5.52 13.21 8.58
CA ASP A 223 6.07 12.83 7.29
C ASP A 223 6.41 14.09 6.48
N LEU A 224 7.59 14.08 5.86
CA LEU A 224 8.09 15.10 4.95
C LEU A 224 8.60 14.40 3.69
N ASP A 225 7.87 14.55 2.59
CA ASP A 225 8.24 13.99 1.30
C ASP A 225 8.64 15.09 0.32
N LEU A 226 9.77 14.88 -0.34
CA LEU A 226 10.28 15.75 -1.40
C LEU A 226 10.57 14.91 -2.63
N MET A 227 9.87 15.17 -3.73
CA MET A 227 9.98 14.41 -4.97
C MET A 227 10.40 15.33 -6.11
N PHE A 228 11.58 15.07 -6.69
CA PHE A 228 12.15 15.82 -7.80
C PHE A 228 12.12 14.95 -9.05
N ARG A 229 11.61 15.51 -10.16
CA ARG A 229 11.53 14.86 -11.48
C ARG A 229 12.27 15.68 -12.50
N PHE A 230 13.00 15.01 -13.40
CA PHE A 230 13.80 15.63 -14.43
C PHE A 230 13.58 14.92 -15.77
N ASN A 231 13.53 15.69 -16.84
CA ASN A 231 13.33 15.20 -18.21
C ASN A 231 11.98 14.49 -18.42
N HIS A 232 10.95 14.90 -17.71
CA HIS A 232 9.60 14.41 -17.97
C HIS A 232 9.08 15.00 -19.29
N PRO A 233 8.35 14.24 -20.14
CA PRO A 233 7.90 14.74 -21.45
C PRO A 233 7.02 16.00 -21.40
N GLU A 234 6.27 16.15 -20.31
CA GLU A 234 5.31 17.24 -20.09
C GLU A 234 5.89 18.40 -19.27
N GLU A 235 7.10 18.25 -18.75
CA GLU A 235 7.78 19.25 -17.92
C GLU A 235 8.88 19.95 -18.72
N GLU A 236 8.85 21.28 -18.79
CA GLU A 236 9.84 22.06 -19.53
C GLU A 236 11.28 21.90 -19.00
N ASN A 237 11.46 21.67 -17.70
CA ASN A 237 12.80 21.51 -17.11
C ASN A 237 12.84 20.49 -15.95
N TRP A 238 12.02 20.66 -14.94
CA TRP A 238 11.96 19.81 -13.76
C TRP A 238 10.61 19.93 -13.02
N GLY A 239 10.13 18.81 -12.50
CA GLY A 239 8.97 18.73 -11.64
C GLY A 239 9.37 18.64 -10.17
N PHE A 240 8.47 19.07 -9.30
CA PHE A 240 8.66 19.00 -7.86
C PHE A 240 7.32 18.79 -7.16
N THR A 241 7.29 17.87 -6.19
CA THR A 241 6.19 17.75 -5.26
C THR A 241 6.76 17.77 -3.84
N GLY A 242 6.24 18.64 -3.00
CA GLY A 242 6.59 18.71 -1.58
C GLY A 242 5.37 18.44 -0.72
N ILE A 243 5.50 17.57 0.30
CA ILE A 243 4.40 17.14 1.17
C ILE A 243 4.85 17.23 2.62
N PHE A 244 3.97 17.76 3.47
CA PHE A 244 4.11 17.78 4.91
C PHE A 244 2.84 17.21 5.54
N ALA A 245 2.97 16.09 6.29
CA ALA A 245 1.84 15.34 6.82
C ALA A 245 2.04 14.96 8.30
N PRO A 246 1.75 15.88 9.24
CA PRO A 246 1.77 15.57 10.67
C PRO A 246 0.49 14.85 11.10
N SER A 247 0.64 13.90 12.02
CA SER A 247 -0.46 13.25 12.72
C SER A 247 -0.14 13.02 14.19
N TYR A 248 -1.18 12.95 15.02
CA TYR A 248 -1.04 12.66 16.44
C TYR A 248 -2.06 11.63 16.90
N THR A 249 -1.57 10.54 17.50
CA THR A 249 -2.40 9.47 18.06
C THR A 249 -2.61 9.69 19.56
N PHE A 250 -3.87 9.76 19.98
CA PHE A 250 -4.30 9.95 21.36
C PHE A 250 -4.54 8.58 22.04
N GLY A 251 -3.48 8.00 22.57
CA GLY A 251 -3.59 6.68 23.18
C GLY A 251 -4.15 5.64 22.17
N GLU A 252 -5.16 4.89 22.61
CA GLU A 252 -5.74 3.78 21.83
C GLU A 252 -7.07 4.16 21.13
N TRP A 253 -7.57 5.39 21.31
CA TRP A 253 -8.94 5.72 20.94
C TRP A 253 -9.08 6.68 19.75
N GLY A 254 -8.03 7.37 19.33
CA GLY A 254 -8.18 8.31 18.21
C GLY A 254 -6.88 8.85 17.66
N ARG A 255 -6.98 9.39 16.45
CA ARG A 255 -5.90 10.06 15.74
C ARG A 255 -6.43 11.32 15.08
N ILE A 256 -5.70 12.42 15.21
CA ILE A 256 -5.83 13.59 14.35
C ILE A 256 -4.73 13.56 13.31
N PHE A 257 -5.04 13.95 12.09
CA PHE A 257 -4.07 14.00 11.01
C PHE A 257 -4.32 15.21 10.13
N THR A 258 -3.24 15.70 9.53
CA THR A 258 -3.31 16.73 8.50
C THR A 258 -2.31 16.40 7.40
N LYS A 259 -2.51 16.97 6.22
CA LYS A 259 -1.59 16.89 5.10
C LYS A 259 -1.69 18.19 4.33
N ALA A 260 -0.56 18.71 3.90
CA ALA A 260 -0.49 19.83 2.98
C ALA A 260 0.67 19.61 2.02
N GLY A 261 0.50 20.00 0.78
CA GLY A 261 1.55 19.89 -0.22
C GLY A 261 1.35 20.86 -1.38
N TRP A 262 2.38 20.91 -2.18
CA TRP A 262 2.39 21.67 -3.42
C TRP A 262 3.08 20.86 -4.52
N ASP A 263 2.46 20.86 -5.68
CA ASP A 263 3.01 20.25 -6.89
C ASP A 263 3.27 21.33 -7.93
N LYS A 264 4.52 21.41 -8.38
CA LYS A 264 4.96 22.43 -9.34
C LYS A 264 4.41 22.18 -10.73
N GLU A 265 4.22 20.93 -11.14
CA GLU A 265 3.82 20.58 -12.50
C GLU A 265 2.40 21.03 -12.80
N THR A 266 1.50 20.83 -11.84
CA THR A 266 0.12 21.26 -11.93
C THR A 266 -0.12 22.67 -11.35
N ASP A 267 0.92 23.28 -10.74
CA ASP A 267 0.83 24.52 -9.93
C ASP A 267 -0.30 24.46 -8.89
N ASN A 268 -0.45 23.31 -8.27
CA ASN A 268 -1.57 23.00 -7.39
C ASN A 268 -1.12 22.84 -5.93
N CYS A 269 -1.87 23.48 -5.03
CA CYS A 269 -1.81 23.22 -3.59
C CYS A 269 -2.91 22.24 -3.23
N PHE A 270 -2.55 21.23 -2.45
CA PHE A 270 -3.51 20.29 -1.89
C PHE A 270 -3.31 20.20 -0.38
N PHE A 271 -4.41 20.11 0.36
CA PHE A 271 -4.34 20.02 1.81
C PHE A 271 -5.62 19.42 2.39
N GLY A 272 -5.52 19.03 3.63
CA GLY A 272 -6.68 18.54 4.36
C GLY A 272 -6.31 18.11 5.77
N GLY A 273 -7.29 17.57 6.46
CA GLY A 273 -7.09 17.01 7.78
C GLY A 273 -8.36 16.38 8.30
N GLY A 274 -8.21 15.59 9.32
CA GLY A 274 -9.33 14.88 9.90
C GLY A 274 -9.03 14.27 11.26
N PHE A 275 -10.04 13.56 11.71
CA PHE A 275 -10.01 12.81 12.95
C PHE A 275 -10.50 11.39 12.69
N GLU A 276 -9.79 10.41 13.24
CA GLU A 276 -10.18 9.00 13.27
C GLU A 276 -10.47 8.60 14.73
N TYR A 277 -11.57 7.89 14.91
CA TYR A 277 -11.97 7.30 16.18
C TYR A 277 -11.88 5.77 16.10
N PHE A 278 -11.19 5.17 17.05
CA PHE A 278 -11.01 3.72 17.17
C PHE A 278 -11.94 3.19 18.27
N PRO A 279 -13.08 2.58 17.92
CA PRO A 279 -14.05 2.10 18.92
C PRO A 279 -13.56 0.88 19.69
N LEU A 280 -12.63 0.11 19.08
CA LEU A 280 -12.02 -1.09 19.65
C LEU A 280 -10.61 -0.72 20.13
N LYS A 281 -10.40 -0.61 21.44
CA LYS A 281 -9.16 -0.10 22.04
C LYS A 281 -7.90 -0.85 21.57
N ASP A 282 -7.98 -2.17 21.51
CA ASP A 282 -6.84 -3.02 21.18
C ASP A 282 -6.73 -3.33 19.67
N ASN A 283 -7.66 -2.80 18.87
CA ASN A 283 -7.75 -3.10 17.45
C ASN A 283 -8.19 -1.86 16.66
N LYS A 284 -7.33 -1.39 15.76
CA LYS A 284 -7.59 -0.25 14.87
C LYS A 284 -8.22 -0.64 13.52
N ASP A 285 -8.62 -1.90 13.37
CA ASP A 285 -9.22 -2.42 12.13
C ASP A 285 -10.60 -1.83 11.86
N VAL A 286 -11.29 -1.40 12.93
CA VAL A 286 -12.53 -0.63 12.81
C VAL A 286 -12.27 0.80 13.22
N ARG A 287 -12.51 1.75 12.31
CA ARG A 287 -12.37 3.17 12.61
C ARG A 287 -13.45 4.01 11.94
N PHE A 288 -13.97 4.96 12.66
CA PHE A 288 -14.80 6.03 12.12
C PHE A 288 -13.93 7.22 11.81
N HIS A 289 -14.22 7.94 10.73
CA HIS A 289 -13.44 9.11 10.36
C HIS A 289 -14.33 10.27 9.93
N ILE A 290 -13.84 11.47 10.18
CA ILE A 290 -14.29 12.70 9.56
C ILE A 290 -13.06 13.41 8.99
N ALA A 291 -13.12 13.84 7.74
CA ALA A 291 -12.04 14.55 7.09
C ALA A 291 -12.58 15.66 6.20
N TYR A 292 -11.81 16.74 6.13
CA TYR A 292 -11.92 17.77 5.10
C TYR A 292 -10.71 17.69 4.20
N THR A 293 -10.94 17.81 2.89
CA THR A 293 -9.90 17.80 1.88
C THR A 293 -10.12 18.95 0.90
N HIS A 294 -9.02 19.49 0.40
CA HIS A 294 -9.00 20.48 -0.67
C HIS A 294 -7.93 20.10 -1.69
N ASN A 295 -8.34 19.99 -2.94
CA ASN A 295 -7.44 19.71 -4.04
C ASN A 295 -8.09 20.16 -5.35
N ASP A 296 -7.64 21.29 -5.89
CA ASP A 296 -8.17 21.86 -7.12
C ASP A 296 -7.93 20.98 -8.36
N TYR A 297 -6.98 20.05 -8.28
CA TYR A 297 -6.71 19.08 -9.34
C TYR A 297 -7.79 17.98 -9.44
N THR A 298 -8.51 17.71 -8.35
CA THR A 298 -9.55 16.67 -8.29
C THR A 298 -10.95 17.30 -8.17
N ILE A 299 -11.55 17.22 -6.99
CA ILE A 299 -12.95 17.61 -6.73
C ILE A 299 -13.05 19.01 -6.11
N GLY A 300 -11.94 19.65 -5.73
CA GLY A 300 -11.92 20.86 -4.93
C GLY A 300 -12.15 20.56 -3.45
N ASP A 301 -13.14 21.22 -2.84
CA ASP A 301 -13.46 21.02 -1.42
C ASP A 301 -14.35 19.81 -1.19
N MET A 302 -13.98 18.96 -0.25
CA MET A 302 -14.80 17.82 0.18
C MET A 302 -14.77 17.63 1.70
N VAL A 303 -15.92 17.29 2.25
CA VAL A 303 -16.04 16.76 3.61
C VAL A 303 -16.53 15.31 3.52
N CYS A 304 -15.83 14.40 4.17
CA CYS A 304 -16.26 13.02 4.28
C CYS A 304 -16.43 12.59 5.74
N LEU A 305 -17.45 11.78 5.97
CA LEU A 305 -17.73 11.11 7.24
C LEU A 305 -17.89 9.62 6.94
N GLY A 306 -17.07 8.75 7.50
CA GLY A 306 -17.06 7.36 7.07
C GLY A 306 -16.58 6.35 8.09
N LEU A 307 -16.56 5.12 7.61
CA LEU A 307 -16.13 3.93 8.33
C LEU A 307 -15.10 3.19 7.46
N THR A 308 -14.00 2.79 8.09
CA THR A 308 -13.06 1.80 7.55
C THR A 308 -13.14 0.55 8.42
N TRP A 309 -13.16 -0.62 7.79
CA TRP A 309 -13.18 -1.90 8.47
C TRP A 309 -12.27 -2.89 7.74
N LYS A 310 -11.21 -3.34 8.41
CA LYS A 310 -10.32 -4.43 7.99
C LYS A 310 -10.80 -5.72 8.64
N MET A 311 -11.48 -6.58 7.88
CA MET A 311 -12.03 -7.82 8.37
C MET A 311 -11.00 -8.94 8.24
N ASN A 312 -10.36 -9.33 9.34
CA ASN A 312 -9.53 -10.54 9.37
C ASN A 312 -10.44 -11.78 9.34
N LEU A 313 -10.35 -12.56 8.26
CA LEU A 313 -11.11 -13.79 8.07
C LEU A 313 -10.32 -15.04 8.51
N THR A 314 -9.02 -14.93 8.71
CA THR A 314 -8.11 -16.03 9.04
C THR A 314 -8.50 -16.73 10.34
N GLY A 315 -8.81 -15.98 11.40
CA GLY A 315 -9.24 -16.55 12.67
C GLY A 315 -10.50 -17.40 12.56
N ASN A 316 -11.46 -17.00 11.74
CA ASN A 316 -12.64 -17.78 11.46
C ASN A 316 -12.33 -19.05 10.64
N ILE A 317 -11.42 -18.95 9.68
CA ILE A 317 -10.95 -20.07 8.88
C ILE A 317 -10.19 -21.06 9.76
N LYS A 318 -9.26 -20.61 10.61
CA LYS A 318 -8.54 -21.44 11.57
C LYS A 318 -9.49 -22.22 12.47
N LYS A 319 -10.53 -21.59 13.00
CA LYS A 319 -11.58 -22.26 13.80
C LYS A 319 -12.32 -23.34 13.03
N LEU A 320 -12.64 -23.12 11.74
CA LEU A 320 -13.30 -24.12 10.90
C LEU A 320 -12.41 -25.36 10.68
N PHE A 321 -11.09 -25.19 10.64
CA PHE A 321 -10.14 -26.31 10.52
C PHE A 321 -9.70 -26.87 11.87
N GLY A 322 -10.25 -26.41 13.00
CA GLY A 322 -9.97 -26.90 14.34
C GLY A 322 -8.59 -26.48 14.88
N ALA A 323 -7.97 -25.46 14.28
CA ALA A 323 -6.81 -24.81 14.88
C ALA A 323 -7.32 -23.82 15.92
N THR A 324 -7.04 -24.06 17.20
CA THR A 324 -7.33 -23.10 18.27
C THR A 324 -6.19 -22.09 18.35
N GLU A 325 -6.55 -20.80 18.46
CA GLU A 325 -5.60 -19.78 18.92
C GLU A 325 -5.25 -20.12 20.38
N ASP A 326 -3.97 -20.40 20.63
CA ASP A 326 -3.43 -20.45 22.00
C ASP A 326 -3.13 -19.04 22.50
#